data_82091f71da93ddcc9404103fd6711c2e
#
_entry.id   82091f71da93ddcc9404103fd6711c2e
#
_cell.length_a   1.000
_cell.length_b   1.000
_cell.length_c   1.000
_cell.angle_alpha   90.00
_cell.angle_beta   90.00
_cell.angle_gamma   90.00
#
_symmetry.space_group_name_H-M   'P 1'
#
loop_
_entity.id
_entity.type
_entity.pdbx_description
1 polymer ?
#
loop_
_entity_poly.entity_id
_entity_poly.type
_entity_poly.pdbx_seq_one_letter_code
_entity_poly.pdbx_strand_id
1 'polypeptide(L)'
;MIIPHYYEDPHMLHENTMPNRAYYVPASKRMDNLIEHREQSDRLQSLNGNWKFRYYKSIYDLQDEFYKTDYPVEEYDTVQVPGVWQNYGYESQQYIESDYPFPVDPPYVPLDNPCGAYIHKFQYKTNADAPKVYLEFEGADSCFYVWLNGTYVGYGQVSHSLNEFDITDQIAEGENTLAVLVLKWCDGSYLEDQDKFRMSGIFRDVYLLERPKQCIYDYTIRAMPEADDRKGKIQIQTSYLDQVLPVMARVYTADNCLIHEITFENETQLVIDDPVLWNSEQPYLYTLVLETEHEVITEYVGIREIHVE
;
A
#
# COMPACT_ATOMS: atom_id res chain seq x y z
N MET A 1 -14.96 24.08 7.93
CA MET A 1 -14.34 22.73 7.83
C MET A 1 -13.06 22.88 7.03
N ILE A 2 -11.98 22.28 7.47
CA ILE A 2 -10.65 22.42 6.84
C ILE A 2 -10.38 21.40 5.74
N ILE A 3 -11.28 20.43 5.53
CA ILE A 3 -11.18 19.37 4.53
C ILE A 3 -12.34 19.41 3.55
N PRO A 4 -12.15 18.93 2.31
CA PRO A 4 -13.25 18.65 1.37
C PRO A 4 -14.19 17.57 1.93
N HIS A 5 -15.44 17.58 1.50
CA HIS A 5 -16.50 16.67 1.97
C HIS A 5 -16.53 15.35 1.19
N TYR A 6 -15.35 14.73 0.93
CA TYR A 6 -15.23 13.53 0.12
C TYR A 6 -15.76 12.27 0.82
N TYR A 7 -15.76 12.26 2.14
CA TYR A 7 -16.20 11.12 2.95
C TYR A 7 -17.71 10.83 2.90
N GLU A 8 -18.48 11.63 2.19
CA GLU A 8 -19.93 11.46 1.92
C GLU A 8 -20.24 11.59 0.41
N ASP A 9 -19.23 11.36 -0.45
CA ASP A 9 -19.38 11.42 -1.91
C ASP A 9 -18.98 10.08 -2.57
N PRO A 10 -19.97 9.23 -2.97
CA PRO A 10 -19.70 7.93 -3.57
C PRO A 10 -18.92 7.98 -4.90
N HIS A 11 -18.73 9.16 -5.47
CA HIS A 11 -17.93 9.35 -6.69
C HIS A 11 -16.47 9.68 -6.38
N MET A 12 -16.12 9.89 -5.10
CA MET A 12 -14.81 10.32 -4.65
C MET A 12 -14.15 9.27 -3.74
N LEU A 13 -13.68 8.16 -4.35
CA LEU A 13 -12.97 7.12 -3.61
C LEU A 13 -11.52 7.52 -3.32
N HIS A 14 -10.90 8.27 -4.23
CA HIS A 14 -9.49 8.65 -4.16
C HIS A 14 -9.28 10.02 -4.79
N GLU A 15 -8.35 10.79 -4.25
CA GLU A 15 -7.85 12.01 -4.87
C GLU A 15 -6.32 12.00 -4.86
N ASN A 16 -5.71 12.23 -6.03
CA ASN A 16 -4.26 12.26 -6.23
C ASN A 16 -3.53 10.95 -5.90
N THR A 17 -4.24 9.84 -5.77
CA THR A 17 -3.59 8.54 -5.67
C THR A 17 -3.04 8.09 -7.01
N MET A 18 -1.97 7.32 -6.97
CA MET A 18 -1.46 6.62 -8.15
C MET A 18 -2.46 5.54 -8.60
N PRO A 19 -2.45 5.12 -9.88
CA PRO A 19 -3.25 4.00 -10.34
C PRO A 19 -2.94 2.72 -9.55
N ASN A 20 -3.95 1.85 -9.37
CA ASN A 20 -3.74 0.57 -8.71
C ASN A 20 -2.75 -0.31 -9.49
N ARG A 21 -1.90 -1.03 -8.78
CA ARG A 21 -0.88 -1.92 -9.32
C ARG A 21 -0.75 -3.21 -8.50
N ALA A 22 -0.02 -4.18 -9.02
CA ALA A 22 0.41 -5.34 -8.25
C ALA A 22 1.20 -4.89 -7.02
N TYR A 23 0.97 -5.59 -5.90
CA TYR A 23 1.73 -5.33 -4.68
C TYR A 23 3.13 -5.96 -4.79
N TYR A 24 4.14 -5.14 -4.68
CA TYR A 24 5.55 -5.55 -4.59
C TYR A 24 6.40 -4.44 -3.98
N VAL A 25 7.52 -4.81 -3.39
CA VAL A 25 8.57 -3.90 -2.95
C VAL A 25 9.85 -4.24 -3.73
N PRO A 26 10.32 -3.34 -4.59
CA PRO A 26 11.55 -3.54 -5.36
C PRO A 26 12.79 -3.29 -4.50
N ALA A 27 13.96 -3.65 -5.05
CA ALA A 27 15.27 -3.28 -4.52
C ALA A 27 16.19 -2.82 -5.65
N SER A 28 17.33 -2.17 -5.34
CA SER A 28 18.32 -1.78 -6.35
C SER A 28 19.04 -2.99 -6.98
N LYS A 29 19.03 -4.10 -6.28
CA LYS A 29 19.64 -5.39 -6.69
C LYS A 29 18.87 -6.54 -6.06
N ARG A 30 19.08 -7.75 -6.59
CA ARG A 30 18.48 -8.93 -5.99
C ARG A 30 18.92 -9.07 -4.52
N MET A 31 17.94 -9.24 -3.66
CA MET A 31 18.11 -9.49 -2.23
C MET A 31 17.41 -10.80 -1.87
N ASP A 32 18.07 -11.60 -1.04
CA ASP A 32 17.49 -12.84 -0.56
C ASP A 32 16.40 -12.52 0.48
N ASN A 33 15.31 -13.29 0.46
CA ASN A 33 14.15 -13.17 1.38
C ASN A 33 13.44 -11.82 1.38
N LEU A 34 13.53 -11.04 0.30
CA LEU A 34 12.87 -9.72 0.23
C LEU A 34 11.34 -9.82 0.31
N ILE A 35 10.76 -10.92 -0.19
CA ILE A 35 9.30 -11.13 -0.15
C ILE A 35 8.82 -11.27 1.30
N GLU A 36 9.56 -12.00 2.15
CA GLU A 36 9.24 -12.18 3.56
C GLU A 36 9.68 -11.00 4.43
N HIS A 37 10.70 -10.26 3.99
CA HIS A 37 11.38 -9.21 4.74
C HIS A 37 11.55 -7.95 3.91
N ARG A 38 10.44 -7.39 3.43
CA ARG A 38 10.42 -6.19 2.57
C ARG A 38 11.10 -4.97 3.20
N GLU A 39 11.11 -4.91 4.54
CA GLU A 39 11.78 -3.85 5.31
C GLU A 39 13.31 -3.83 5.10
N GLN A 40 13.87 -4.88 4.51
CA GLN A 40 15.30 -4.94 4.15
C GLN A 40 15.59 -4.29 2.79
N SER A 41 14.56 -3.93 2.02
CA SER A 41 14.77 -3.23 0.76
C SER A 41 15.50 -1.91 0.96
N ASP A 42 16.50 -1.67 0.14
CA ASP A 42 17.20 -0.38 0.07
C ASP A 42 16.39 0.72 -0.66
N ARG A 43 15.17 0.40 -1.08
CA ARG A 43 14.20 1.30 -1.71
C ARG A 43 13.06 1.68 -0.77
N LEU A 44 12.97 1.09 0.42
CA LEU A 44 11.92 1.32 1.38
C LEU A 44 12.43 2.04 2.62
N GLN A 45 11.81 3.16 2.96
CA GLN A 45 12.01 3.82 4.25
C GLN A 45 10.72 3.73 5.07
N SER A 46 10.73 2.94 6.14
CA SER A 46 9.58 2.83 7.04
C SER A 46 9.33 4.15 7.78
N LEU A 47 8.06 4.53 7.86
CA LEU A 47 7.56 5.64 8.68
C LEU A 47 6.77 5.13 9.90
N ASN A 48 6.78 3.81 10.14
CA ASN A 48 6.17 3.22 11.33
C ASN A 48 6.85 3.72 12.61
N GLY A 49 6.13 3.60 13.72
CA GLY A 49 6.66 3.97 15.03
C GLY A 49 5.76 4.93 15.78
N ASN A 50 6.35 5.78 16.59
CA ASN A 50 5.63 6.73 17.42
C ASN A 50 5.23 7.97 16.63
N TRP A 51 3.92 8.23 16.57
CA TRP A 51 3.35 9.44 15.96
C TRP A 51 2.67 10.30 17.01
N LYS A 52 2.67 11.59 16.85
CA LYS A 52 1.84 12.51 17.61
C LYS A 52 0.39 12.35 17.17
N PHE A 53 -0.53 12.34 18.15
CA PHE A 53 -1.93 12.02 17.91
C PHE A 53 -2.87 12.88 18.74
N ARG A 54 -3.95 13.33 18.13
CA ARG A 54 -5.04 13.99 18.83
C ARG A 54 -6.38 13.47 18.32
N TYR A 55 -7.18 12.99 19.26
CA TYR A 55 -8.54 12.50 18.99
C TYR A 55 -9.57 13.63 19.10
N TYR A 56 -10.49 13.65 18.15
CA TYR A 56 -11.67 14.52 18.16
C TYR A 56 -12.92 13.67 18.11
N LYS A 57 -13.93 14.02 18.94
CA LYS A 57 -15.21 13.29 18.98
C LYS A 57 -16.07 13.52 17.74
N SER A 58 -15.82 14.62 17.06
CA SER A 58 -16.47 14.96 15.80
C SER A 58 -15.50 15.70 14.89
N ILE A 59 -15.61 15.49 13.59
CA ILE A 59 -14.88 16.25 12.57
C ILE A 59 -15.15 17.76 12.68
N TYR A 60 -16.31 18.17 13.23
CA TYR A 60 -16.66 19.56 13.45
C TYR A 60 -15.90 20.20 14.63
N ASP A 61 -15.33 19.39 15.52
CA ASP A 61 -14.44 19.87 16.59
C ASP A 61 -13.05 20.25 16.07
N LEU A 62 -12.67 19.72 14.90
CA LEU A 62 -11.40 20.03 14.25
C LEU A 62 -11.54 21.34 13.46
N GLN A 63 -11.05 22.45 14.03
CA GLN A 63 -11.09 23.77 13.40
C GLN A 63 -9.69 24.30 13.06
N ASP A 64 -8.66 23.70 13.62
CA ASP A 64 -7.26 24.13 13.50
C ASP A 64 -6.59 23.51 12.27
N GLU A 65 -5.67 24.25 11.70
CA GLU A 65 -4.84 23.78 10.57
C GLU A 65 -3.65 22.94 11.11
N PHE A 66 -3.98 21.83 11.76
CA PHE A 66 -3.00 20.93 12.43
C PHE A 66 -1.89 20.43 11.52
N TYR A 67 -2.11 20.45 10.20
CA TYR A 67 -1.17 20.00 9.17
C TYR A 67 -0.03 21.00 8.89
N LYS A 68 -0.07 22.20 9.47
CA LYS A 68 1.03 23.17 9.31
C LYS A 68 2.29 22.70 10.03
N THR A 69 3.43 22.98 9.43
CA THR A 69 4.74 22.53 9.93
C THR A 69 5.13 23.11 11.28
N ASP A 70 4.61 24.29 11.62
CA ASP A 70 4.81 25.02 12.87
C ASP A 70 3.68 24.84 13.90
N TYR A 71 2.72 23.92 13.60
CA TYR A 71 1.63 23.66 14.52
C TYR A 71 2.13 23.05 15.83
N PRO A 72 1.69 23.59 17.00
CA PRO A 72 2.14 23.11 18.29
C PRO A 72 1.58 21.71 18.60
N VAL A 73 2.46 20.76 18.86
CA VAL A 73 2.11 19.34 19.10
C VAL A 73 2.47 18.86 20.51
N GLU A 74 2.82 19.80 21.42
CA GLU A 74 3.26 19.51 22.78
C GLU A 74 2.15 18.81 23.60
N GLU A 75 0.89 19.17 23.35
CA GLU A 75 -0.28 18.60 24.02
C GLU A 75 -0.83 17.36 23.31
N TYR A 76 -0.24 16.94 22.19
CA TYR A 76 -0.64 15.72 21.48
C TYR A 76 -0.12 14.49 22.22
N ASP A 77 -0.97 13.48 22.32
CA ASP A 77 -0.56 12.16 22.78
C ASP A 77 0.42 11.51 21.79
N THR A 78 0.92 10.35 22.16
CA THR A 78 1.77 9.55 21.28
C THR A 78 1.13 8.18 21.12
N VAL A 79 0.92 7.77 19.86
CA VAL A 79 0.40 6.46 19.49
C VAL A 79 1.37 5.73 18.59
N GLN A 80 1.31 4.41 18.60
CA GLN A 80 2.07 3.57 17.68
C GLN A 80 1.33 3.47 16.34
N VAL A 81 2.04 3.65 15.24
CA VAL A 81 1.62 3.30 13.87
C VAL A 81 2.50 2.14 13.40
N PRO A 82 1.95 1.04 12.90
CA PRO A 82 0.53 0.70 12.79
C PRO A 82 -0.19 0.59 14.14
N GLY A 83 -1.48 0.99 14.16
CA GLY A 83 -2.31 0.85 15.34
C GLY A 83 -3.68 1.49 15.18
N VAL A 84 -4.56 1.16 16.11
CA VAL A 84 -5.93 1.69 16.18
C VAL A 84 -6.10 2.48 17.48
N TRP A 85 -6.80 3.62 17.43
CA TRP A 85 -6.90 4.50 18.59
C TRP A 85 -7.74 3.92 19.73
N GLN A 86 -8.60 2.93 19.45
CA GLN A 86 -9.36 2.22 20.50
C GLN A 86 -8.45 1.48 21.49
N ASN A 87 -7.27 1.03 21.04
CA ASN A 87 -6.28 0.40 21.93
C ASN A 87 -5.62 1.38 22.91
N TYR A 88 -5.78 2.68 22.66
CA TYR A 88 -5.30 3.76 23.52
C TYR A 88 -6.42 4.36 24.41
N GLY A 89 -7.64 3.79 24.34
CA GLY A 89 -8.76 4.17 25.21
C GLY A 89 -9.57 5.38 24.73
N TYR A 90 -9.42 5.80 23.45
CA TYR A 90 -10.19 6.94 22.93
C TYR A 90 -11.64 6.61 22.62
N GLU A 91 -11.93 5.34 22.36
CA GLU A 91 -13.28 4.82 22.16
C GLU A 91 -13.37 3.38 22.67
N SER A 92 -14.60 2.85 22.76
CA SER A 92 -14.82 1.43 22.95
C SER A 92 -14.68 0.65 21.65
N GLN A 93 -14.25 -0.59 21.78
CA GLN A 93 -14.29 -1.54 20.67
C GLN A 93 -15.76 -1.94 20.44
N GLN A 94 -16.24 -1.77 19.22
CA GLN A 94 -17.58 -2.14 18.81
C GLN A 94 -17.52 -3.34 17.87
N TYR A 95 -18.34 -4.34 18.16
CA TYR A 95 -18.58 -5.48 17.28
C TYR A 95 -20.05 -5.51 16.92
N ILE A 96 -20.36 -5.19 15.68
CA ILE A 96 -21.73 -5.15 15.14
C ILE A 96 -21.67 -5.78 13.76
N GLU A 97 -22.29 -6.93 13.59
CA GLU A 97 -22.29 -7.67 12.33
C GLU A 97 -23.70 -7.76 11.68
N SER A 98 -24.75 -7.61 12.46
CA SER A 98 -26.14 -7.77 11.98
C SER A 98 -26.86 -6.46 11.73
N ASP A 99 -26.33 -5.35 12.25
CA ASP A 99 -26.93 -4.03 12.14
C ASP A 99 -25.88 -2.97 11.85
N TYR A 100 -26.26 -1.90 11.14
CA TYR A 100 -25.35 -0.76 10.95
C TYR A 100 -25.15 -0.01 12.29
N PRO A 101 -23.94 0.50 12.53
CA PRO A 101 -23.63 1.23 13.77
C PRO A 101 -24.31 2.59 13.87
N PHE A 102 -24.97 3.04 12.82
CA PHE A 102 -25.70 4.29 12.71
C PHE A 102 -26.89 4.15 11.73
N PRO A 103 -27.86 5.10 11.71
CA PRO A 103 -29.00 5.05 10.79
C PRO A 103 -28.56 4.95 9.32
N VAL A 104 -29.26 4.08 8.56
CA VAL A 104 -28.98 3.86 7.13
C VAL A 104 -29.56 5.01 6.30
N ASP A 105 -28.69 5.91 5.86
CA ASP A 105 -29.02 7.06 5.01
C ASP A 105 -27.82 7.38 4.07
N PRO A 106 -27.40 6.45 3.19
CA PRO A 106 -26.23 6.66 2.35
C PRO A 106 -26.42 7.84 1.39
N PRO A 107 -25.39 8.64 1.12
CA PRO A 107 -23.99 8.45 1.53
C PRO A 107 -23.63 9.05 2.89
N TYR A 108 -24.60 9.58 3.62
CA TYR A 108 -24.39 10.39 4.81
C TYR A 108 -23.99 9.56 6.01
N VAL A 109 -23.00 10.05 6.76
CA VAL A 109 -22.53 9.47 8.03
C VAL A 109 -22.93 10.37 9.21
N PRO A 110 -22.83 9.90 10.47
CA PRO A 110 -23.17 10.71 11.63
C PRO A 110 -22.42 12.04 11.69
N LEU A 111 -23.08 13.11 12.13
CA LEU A 111 -22.44 14.40 12.34
C LEU A 111 -21.36 14.37 13.44
N ASP A 112 -21.51 13.50 14.41
CA ASP A 112 -20.51 13.19 15.45
C ASP A 112 -19.49 12.15 14.96
N ASN A 113 -19.05 12.27 13.70
CA ASN A 113 -18.04 11.41 13.08
C ASN A 113 -16.67 11.62 13.75
N PRO A 114 -16.19 10.67 14.55
CA PRO A 114 -14.89 10.81 15.21
C PRO A 114 -13.75 10.84 14.21
N CYS A 115 -12.69 11.58 14.57
CA CYS A 115 -11.48 11.59 13.75
C CYS A 115 -10.21 11.69 14.60
N GLY A 116 -9.10 11.26 14.01
CA GLY A 116 -7.77 11.33 14.60
C GLY A 116 -6.81 12.12 13.72
N ALA A 117 -6.20 13.16 14.30
CA ALA A 117 -5.12 13.89 13.65
C ALA A 117 -3.77 13.30 14.06
N TYR A 118 -3.01 12.82 13.08
CA TYR A 118 -1.70 12.22 13.24
C TYR A 118 -0.63 13.15 12.68
N ILE A 119 0.51 13.28 13.37
CA ILE A 119 1.66 14.04 12.89
C ILE A 119 2.93 13.22 13.12
N HIS A 120 3.74 13.11 12.08
CA HIS A 120 5.03 12.43 12.11
C HIS A 120 6.12 13.29 11.46
N LYS A 121 7.22 13.49 12.18
CA LYS A 121 8.42 14.14 11.65
C LYS A 121 9.46 13.07 11.34
N PHE A 122 10.01 13.13 10.15
CA PHE A 122 11.01 12.18 9.69
C PHE A 122 12.11 12.87 8.88
N GLN A 123 13.26 12.22 8.82
CA GLN A 123 14.37 12.66 7.98
C GLN A 123 14.32 11.93 6.65
N TYR A 124 14.50 12.65 5.57
CA TYR A 124 14.62 12.10 4.23
C TYR A 124 15.96 12.51 3.61
N LYS A 125 16.56 11.58 2.88
CA LYS A 125 17.79 11.81 2.12
C LYS A 125 17.53 11.45 0.67
N THR A 126 17.72 12.41 -0.22
CA THR A 126 17.52 12.23 -1.67
C THR A 126 18.40 11.12 -2.22
N ASN A 127 17.79 10.22 -2.99
CA ASN A 127 18.45 9.15 -3.69
C ASN A 127 18.50 9.47 -5.19
N ALA A 128 19.70 9.76 -5.71
CA ALA A 128 19.89 10.14 -7.10
C ALA A 128 19.55 9.00 -8.10
N ASP A 129 19.71 7.74 -7.67
CA ASP A 129 19.44 6.56 -8.49
C ASP A 129 17.95 6.18 -8.49
N ALA A 130 17.19 6.68 -7.50
CA ALA A 130 15.77 6.48 -7.35
C ALA A 130 15.07 7.78 -6.92
N PRO A 131 14.98 8.78 -7.81
CA PRO A 131 14.54 10.13 -7.47
C PRO A 131 13.01 10.27 -7.33
N LYS A 132 12.22 9.27 -7.73
CA LYS A 132 10.78 9.23 -7.51
C LYS A 132 10.50 8.72 -6.10
N VAL A 133 9.59 9.38 -5.38
CA VAL A 133 9.24 9.01 -4.01
C VAL A 133 7.73 8.87 -3.92
N TYR A 134 7.30 7.67 -3.57
CA TYR A 134 5.89 7.36 -3.33
C TYR A 134 5.66 7.15 -1.83
N LEU A 135 4.58 7.74 -1.34
CA LEU A 135 4.11 7.56 0.04
C LEU A 135 3.01 6.51 0.04
N GLU A 136 3.24 5.44 0.78
CA GLU A 136 2.39 4.26 0.84
C GLU A 136 1.65 4.18 2.16
N PHE A 137 0.32 4.01 2.08
CA PHE A 137 -0.52 3.61 3.21
C PHE A 137 -1.14 2.26 2.88
N GLU A 138 -0.78 1.21 3.60
CA GLU A 138 -1.32 -0.13 3.34
C GLU A 138 -2.70 -0.36 3.94
N GLY A 139 -3.12 0.50 4.86
CA GLY A 139 -4.45 0.48 5.41
C GLY A 139 -4.70 1.54 6.46
N ALA A 140 -5.78 2.29 6.27
CA ALA A 140 -6.32 3.25 7.23
C ALA A 140 -7.85 3.18 7.21
N ASP A 141 -8.48 3.06 8.37
CA ASP A 141 -9.93 2.83 8.51
C ASP A 141 -10.61 4.03 9.16
N SER A 142 -11.63 4.64 8.50
CA SER A 142 -12.30 4.27 7.22
C SER A 142 -11.75 5.01 6.00
N CYS A 143 -11.46 6.28 6.15
CA CYS A 143 -10.88 7.14 5.10
C CYS A 143 -9.91 8.14 5.70
N PHE A 144 -9.06 8.73 4.86
CA PHE A 144 -8.04 9.63 5.37
C PHE A 144 -7.63 10.70 4.37
N TYR A 145 -7.13 11.82 4.91
CA TYR A 145 -6.56 12.96 4.19
C TYR A 145 -5.10 13.11 4.57
N VAL A 146 -4.26 13.49 3.62
CA VAL A 146 -2.81 13.55 3.77
C VAL A 146 -2.26 14.92 3.41
N TRP A 147 -1.33 15.42 4.23
CA TRP A 147 -0.51 16.62 3.96
C TRP A 147 0.96 16.31 4.20
N LEU A 148 1.82 16.83 3.34
CA LEU A 148 3.26 16.81 3.52
C LEU A 148 3.79 18.23 3.53
N ASN A 149 4.55 18.59 4.57
CA ASN A 149 5.12 19.91 4.75
C ASN A 149 4.09 21.06 4.66
N GLY A 150 2.88 20.82 5.19
CA GLY A 150 1.78 21.76 5.16
C GLY A 150 1.00 21.83 3.83
N THR A 151 1.44 21.10 2.81
CA THR A 151 0.80 21.04 1.49
C THR A 151 -0.09 19.81 1.41
N TYR A 152 -1.32 19.99 0.94
CA TYR A 152 -2.25 18.89 0.72
C TYR A 152 -1.72 17.92 -0.35
N VAL A 153 -1.71 16.62 -0.03
CA VAL A 153 -1.27 15.53 -0.91
C VAL A 153 -2.46 14.88 -1.58
N GLY A 154 -3.42 14.38 -0.79
CA GLY A 154 -4.56 13.67 -1.35
C GLY A 154 -5.48 13.05 -0.30
N TYR A 155 -6.43 12.26 -0.81
CA TYR A 155 -7.45 11.53 -0.07
C TYR A 155 -7.50 10.07 -0.51
N GLY A 156 -7.79 9.17 0.44
CA GLY A 156 -8.03 7.75 0.17
C GLY A 156 -9.05 7.15 1.09
N GLN A 157 -9.79 6.18 0.56
CA GLN A 157 -10.65 5.29 1.33
C GLN A 157 -10.50 3.85 0.80
N VAL A 158 -11.39 2.93 1.17
CA VAL A 158 -11.24 1.47 1.03
C VAL A 158 -10.16 0.98 1.98
N SER A 159 -10.54 0.85 3.23
CA SER A 159 -9.65 0.74 4.40
C SER A 159 -8.56 -0.34 4.31
N HIS A 160 -8.80 -1.43 3.58
CA HIS A 160 -7.87 -2.56 3.45
C HIS A 160 -7.06 -2.55 2.15
N SER A 161 -7.17 -1.49 1.36
CA SER A 161 -6.42 -1.31 0.11
C SER A 161 -5.22 -0.40 0.29
N LEU A 162 -4.18 -0.66 -0.49
CA LEU A 162 -3.03 0.21 -0.58
C LEU A 162 -3.42 1.54 -1.26
N ASN A 163 -3.02 2.64 -0.65
CA ASN A 163 -3.09 3.97 -1.26
C ASN A 163 -1.68 4.51 -1.43
N GLU A 164 -1.30 4.76 -2.68
CA GLU A 164 0.01 5.26 -3.09
C GLU A 164 -0.10 6.69 -3.59
N PHE A 165 0.76 7.60 -3.13
CA PHE A 165 0.79 9.00 -3.54
C PHE A 165 2.18 9.37 -4.06
N ASP A 166 2.28 9.95 -5.27
CA ASP A 166 3.54 10.53 -5.75
C ASP A 166 3.81 11.86 -5.02
N ILE A 167 4.78 11.85 -4.13
CA ILE A 167 5.20 13.01 -3.35
C ILE A 167 6.56 13.57 -3.79
N THR A 168 7.05 13.15 -4.95
CA THR A 168 8.38 13.50 -5.47
C THR A 168 8.66 14.99 -5.43
N ASP A 169 7.68 15.82 -5.80
CA ASP A 169 7.84 17.27 -5.87
C ASP A 169 7.56 18.00 -4.53
N GLN A 170 7.09 17.26 -3.50
CA GLN A 170 6.69 17.83 -2.21
C GLN A 170 7.65 17.47 -1.07
N ILE A 171 8.38 16.35 -1.22
CA ILE A 171 9.34 15.91 -0.22
C ILE A 171 10.62 16.76 -0.28
N ALA A 172 11.16 17.11 0.88
CA ALA A 172 12.37 17.89 0.99
C ALA A 172 13.55 17.08 1.54
N GLU A 173 14.75 17.40 1.13
CA GLU A 173 15.97 16.91 1.81
C GLU A 173 15.98 17.37 3.28
N GLY A 174 16.24 16.46 4.21
CA GLY A 174 16.24 16.72 5.64
C GLY A 174 14.91 16.44 6.32
N GLU A 175 14.49 17.30 7.26
CA GLU A 175 13.27 17.07 8.04
C GLU A 175 12.01 17.36 7.21
N ASN A 176 11.07 16.43 7.27
CA ASN A 176 9.73 16.54 6.69
C ASN A 176 8.67 16.32 7.78
N THR A 177 7.53 16.96 7.61
CA THR A 177 6.35 16.78 8.48
C THR A 177 5.20 16.19 7.69
N LEU A 178 4.83 14.95 8.02
CA LEU A 178 3.66 14.26 7.49
C LEU A 178 2.50 14.44 8.46
N ALA A 179 1.37 14.96 7.98
CA ALA A 179 0.14 15.08 8.73
C ALA A 179 -0.96 14.25 8.06
N VAL A 180 -1.71 13.49 8.85
CA VAL A 180 -2.79 12.62 8.37
C VAL A 180 -4.02 12.82 9.25
N LEU A 181 -5.17 12.99 8.62
CA LEU A 181 -6.47 12.98 9.30
C LEU A 181 -7.21 11.71 8.91
N VAL A 182 -7.49 10.85 9.89
CA VAL A 182 -8.30 9.64 9.68
C VAL A 182 -9.69 9.88 10.25
N LEU A 183 -10.74 9.57 9.48
CA LEU A 183 -12.13 9.63 9.92
C LEU A 183 -12.63 8.20 10.20
N LYS A 184 -13.44 8.07 11.26
CA LYS A 184 -14.05 6.79 11.63
C LYS A 184 -15.07 6.31 10.60
N TRP A 185 -15.84 7.22 10.04
CA TRP A 185 -16.92 6.90 9.13
C TRP A 185 -16.77 7.64 7.80
N CYS A 186 -17.07 6.93 6.72
CA CYS A 186 -17.28 7.49 5.38
C CYS A 186 -18.40 6.72 4.68
N ASP A 187 -18.79 7.12 3.50
CA ASP A 187 -19.79 6.44 2.69
C ASP A 187 -19.41 4.96 2.40
N GLY A 188 -18.11 4.64 2.31
CA GLY A 188 -17.60 3.28 2.24
C GLY A 188 -17.96 2.42 3.45
N SER A 189 -18.24 3.01 4.62
CA SER A 189 -18.62 2.27 5.82
C SER A 189 -19.91 1.48 5.66
N TYR A 190 -20.79 1.85 4.72
CA TYR A 190 -21.99 1.09 4.36
C TYR A 190 -21.68 -0.22 3.63
N LEU A 191 -20.55 -0.30 2.94
CA LEU A 191 -20.11 -1.45 2.15
C LEU A 191 -19.08 -2.31 2.87
N GLU A 192 -18.38 -1.72 3.85
CA GLU A 192 -17.33 -2.39 4.63
C GLU A 192 -17.89 -3.03 5.92
N ASP A 193 -19.14 -3.49 5.88
CA ASP A 193 -19.77 -4.20 6.99
C ASP A 193 -19.34 -5.67 6.99
N GLN A 194 -18.17 -5.91 7.58
CA GLN A 194 -17.57 -7.24 7.68
C GLN A 194 -17.64 -7.75 9.11
N ASP A 195 -17.49 -9.07 9.29
CA ASP A 195 -17.39 -9.72 10.59
C ASP A 195 -16.07 -9.31 11.29
N LYS A 196 -16.00 -8.08 11.76
CA LYS A 196 -14.84 -7.49 12.43
C LYS A 196 -15.24 -6.44 13.46
N PHE A 197 -14.33 -6.15 14.39
CA PHE A 197 -14.48 -4.97 15.24
C PHE A 197 -14.40 -3.67 14.42
N ARG A 198 -15.25 -2.70 14.75
CA ARG A 198 -15.23 -1.36 14.18
C ARG A 198 -14.13 -0.54 14.85
N MET A 199 -12.92 -0.73 14.38
CA MET A 199 -11.73 -0.02 14.84
C MET A 199 -11.29 1.00 13.80
N SER A 200 -10.52 1.99 14.23
CA SER A 200 -10.12 3.10 13.35
C SER A 200 -8.71 3.55 13.62
N GLY A 201 -8.05 4.03 12.60
CA GLY A 201 -6.68 4.49 12.64
C GLY A 201 -5.86 3.99 11.46
N ILE A 202 -4.57 4.24 11.50
CA ILE A 202 -3.60 3.73 10.52
C ILE A 202 -3.14 2.36 11.02
N PHE A 203 -3.82 1.29 10.58
CA PHE A 203 -3.67 -0.04 11.18
C PHE A 203 -2.68 -0.96 10.44
N ARG A 204 -2.16 -0.51 9.29
CA ARG A 204 -1.08 -1.16 8.54
C ARG A 204 0.08 -0.21 8.32
N ASP A 205 1.13 -0.71 7.69
CA ASP A 205 2.39 0.00 7.52
C ASP A 205 2.23 1.29 6.69
N VAL A 206 3.07 2.27 7.04
CA VAL A 206 3.31 3.50 6.28
C VAL A 206 4.78 3.57 5.94
N TYR A 207 5.10 3.82 4.68
CA TYR A 207 6.50 3.91 4.24
C TYR A 207 6.67 4.78 3.00
N LEU A 208 7.88 5.21 2.76
CA LEU A 208 8.31 5.78 1.48
C LEU A 208 8.87 4.67 0.61
N LEU A 209 8.51 4.68 -0.67
CA LEU A 209 9.06 3.82 -1.68
C LEU A 209 9.81 4.67 -2.71
N GLU A 210 11.13 4.48 -2.78
CA GLU A 210 11.98 5.18 -3.74
C GLU A 210 12.06 4.40 -5.05
N ARG A 211 11.80 5.07 -6.17
CA ARG A 211 11.77 4.42 -7.48
C ARG A 211 12.67 5.15 -8.49
N PRO A 212 13.31 4.41 -9.38
CA PRO A 212 13.94 5.00 -10.57
C PRO A 212 12.92 5.80 -11.39
N LYS A 213 13.39 6.75 -12.21
CA LYS A 213 12.49 7.45 -13.16
C LYS A 213 11.80 6.49 -14.11
N GLN A 214 12.53 5.47 -14.55
CA GLN A 214 12.03 4.44 -15.43
C GLN A 214 12.02 3.12 -14.67
N CYS A 215 10.83 2.57 -14.47
CA CYS A 215 10.62 1.34 -13.69
C CYS A 215 9.40 0.58 -14.21
N ILE A 216 9.32 -0.69 -13.87
CA ILE A 216 8.08 -1.46 -14.04
C ILE A 216 7.06 -0.87 -13.06
N TYR A 217 5.93 -0.37 -13.57
CA TYR A 217 4.88 0.15 -12.72
C TYR A 217 3.95 -0.97 -12.23
N ASP A 218 3.49 -1.80 -13.15
CA ASP A 218 2.58 -2.90 -12.85
C ASP A 218 2.94 -4.14 -13.66
N TYR A 219 2.55 -5.30 -13.18
CA TYR A 219 2.71 -6.56 -13.90
C TYR A 219 1.60 -7.56 -13.59
N THR A 220 1.40 -8.47 -14.52
CA THR A 220 0.56 -9.65 -14.33
C THR A 220 1.39 -10.90 -14.59
N ILE A 221 1.34 -11.84 -13.66
CA ILE A 221 1.98 -13.15 -13.77
C ILE A 221 0.90 -14.22 -13.76
N ARG A 222 0.86 -15.06 -14.78
CA ARG A 222 -0.02 -16.23 -14.86
C ARG A 222 0.82 -17.49 -15.06
N ALA A 223 0.76 -18.39 -14.09
CA ALA A 223 1.51 -19.63 -14.12
C ALA A 223 0.54 -20.82 -14.08
N MET A 224 0.54 -21.62 -15.14
CA MET A 224 -0.38 -22.74 -15.29
C MET A 224 0.31 -23.91 -15.99
N PRO A 225 -0.10 -25.17 -15.70
CA PRO A 225 0.35 -26.32 -16.46
C PRO A 225 -0.27 -26.34 -17.87
N GLU A 226 0.35 -27.04 -18.81
CA GLU A 226 -0.30 -27.48 -20.05
C GLU A 226 -1.17 -28.71 -19.77
N ALA A 227 -2.05 -29.04 -20.73
CA ALA A 227 -3.07 -30.10 -20.59
C ALA A 227 -2.53 -31.49 -20.21
N ASP A 228 -1.26 -31.76 -20.41
CA ASP A 228 -0.61 -33.03 -20.08
C ASP A 228 0.33 -32.96 -18.86
N ASP A 229 0.33 -31.81 -18.15
CA ASP A 229 1.16 -31.51 -16.97
C ASP A 229 2.69 -31.65 -17.19
N ARG A 230 3.13 -31.89 -18.41
CA ARG A 230 4.56 -32.04 -18.73
C ARG A 230 5.28 -30.72 -18.94
N LYS A 231 4.50 -29.67 -19.10
CA LYS A 231 5.04 -28.32 -19.27
C LYS A 231 4.27 -27.35 -18.40
N GLY A 232 4.99 -26.44 -17.80
CA GLY A 232 4.44 -25.29 -17.11
C GLY A 232 4.69 -24.02 -17.90
N LYS A 233 3.71 -23.16 -18.01
CA LYS A 233 3.81 -21.86 -18.65
C LYS A 233 3.76 -20.75 -17.60
N ILE A 234 4.71 -19.83 -17.68
CA ILE A 234 4.68 -18.58 -16.92
C ILE A 234 4.53 -17.44 -17.93
N GLN A 235 3.38 -16.83 -17.98
CA GLN A 235 3.09 -15.65 -18.80
C GLN A 235 3.32 -14.41 -17.93
N ILE A 236 4.05 -13.44 -18.46
CA ILE A 236 4.39 -12.19 -17.78
C ILE A 236 3.99 -11.05 -18.71
N GLN A 237 3.21 -10.10 -18.18
CA GLN A 237 2.93 -8.81 -18.80
C GLN A 237 3.40 -7.71 -17.88
N THR A 238 4.08 -6.70 -18.42
CA THR A 238 4.54 -5.53 -17.68
C THR A 238 3.95 -4.26 -18.26
N SER A 239 3.68 -3.29 -17.40
CA SER A 239 3.30 -1.94 -17.81
C SER A 239 4.18 -0.88 -17.13
N TYR A 240 4.22 0.29 -17.71
CA TYR A 240 5.12 1.38 -17.36
C TYR A 240 4.36 2.69 -17.32
N LEU A 241 4.78 3.64 -16.48
CA LEU A 241 4.17 4.98 -16.46
C LEU A 241 4.68 5.85 -17.61
N ASP A 242 5.95 5.70 -17.98
CA ASP A 242 6.61 6.52 -18.99
C ASP A 242 7.04 5.70 -20.21
N GLN A 243 8.23 5.14 -20.16
CA GLN A 243 8.85 4.43 -21.28
C GLN A 243 8.89 2.94 -21.05
N VAL A 244 8.68 2.19 -22.11
CA VAL A 244 8.91 0.75 -22.14
C VAL A 244 10.40 0.46 -21.93
N LEU A 245 10.68 -0.51 -21.08
CA LEU A 245 12.05 -0.92 -20.71
C LEU A 245 12.33 -2.36 -21.11
N PRO A 246 13.55 -2.70 -21.47
CA PRO A 246 13.98 -4.10 -21.50
C PRO A 246 14.00 -4.66 -20.06
N VAL A 247 13.34 -5.79 -19.87
CA VAL A 247 13.23 -6.51 -18.60
C VAL A 247 13.89 -7.88 -18.77
N MET A 248 14.83 -8.21 -17.89
CA MET A 248 15.38 -9.56 -17.78
C MET A 248 14.52 -10.35 -16.78
N ALA A 249 13.82 -11.36 -17.27
CA ALA A 249 13.13 -12.32 -16.42
C ALA A 249 13.98 -13.55 -16.19
N ARG A 250 14.19 -13.92 -14.93
CA ARG A 250 14.88 -15.14 -14.50
C ARG A 250 13.99 -15.98 -13.61
N VAL A 251 13.95 -17.28 -13.86
CA VAL A 251 13.21 -18.23 -13.03
C VAL A 251 14.20 -19.17 -12.34
N TYR A 252 14.03 -19.29 -11.03
CA TYR A 252 14.82 -20.15 -10.18
C TYR A 252 13.96 -21.23 -9.53
N THR A 253 14.53 -22.40 -9.31
CA THR A 253 13.92 -23.44 -8.46
C THR A 253 13.93 -23.01 -7.00
N ALA A 254 13.21 -23.76 -6.14
CA ALA A 254 13.23 -23.55 -4.68
C ALA A 254 14.68 -23.67 -4.08
N ASP A 255 15.54 -24.44 -4.72
CA ASP A 255 16.98 -24.57 -4.34
C ASP A 255 17.86 -23.47 -4.95
N ASN A 256 17.25 -22.39 -5.45
CA ASN A 256 17.93 -21.24 -6.07
C ASN A 256 18.78 -21.58 -7.32
N CYS A 257 18.43 -22.63 -8.06
CA CYS A 257 19.07 -22.94 -9.34
C CYS A 257 18.36 -22.20 -10.48
N LEU A 258 19.11 -21.43 -11.27
CA LEU A 258 18.58 -20.77 -12.48
C LEU A 258 18.16 -21.83 -13.50
N ILE A 259 16.89 -21.80 -13.96
CA ILE A 259 16.35 -22.73 -14.95
C ILE A 259 15.90 -22.05 -16.24
N HIS A 260 15.62 -20.74 -16.18
CA HIS A 260 15.21 -19.98 -17.35
C HIS A 260 15.63 -18.51 -17.25
N GLU A 261 16.01 -17.94 -18.41
CA GLU A 261 16.35 -16.51 -18.53
C GLU A 261 15.89 -16.00 -19.90
N ILE A 262 15.23 -14.83 -19.93
CA ILE A 262 14.81 -14.17 -21.17
C ILE A 262 14.76 -12.66 -20.97
N THR A 263 15.11 -11.90 -22.03
CA THR A 263 14.85 -10.45 -22.06
C THR A 263 13.63 -10.17 -22.91
N PHE A 264 12.75 -9.33 -22.41
CA PHE A 264 11.52 -8.91 -23.09
C PHE A 264 11.20 -7.44 -22.77
N GLU A 265 10.15 -6.89 -23.35
CA GLU A 265 9.74 -5.51 -23.09
C GLU A 265 8.34 -5.46 -22.44
N ASN A 266 7.28 -5.85 -23.16
CA ASN A 266 5.91 -5.72 -22.66
C ASN A 266 5.33 -7.04 -22.15
N GLU A 267 5.60 -8.13 -22.89
CA GLU A 267 5.09 -9.45 -22.55
C GLU A 267 6.05 -10.55 -22.96
N THR A 268 6.00 -11.65 -22.23
CA THR A 268 6.74 -12.88 -22.57
C THR A 268 6.04 -14.11 -22.03
N GLN A 269 6.45 -15.27 -22.52
CA GLN A 269 6.07 -16.57 -22.00
C GLN A 269 7.30 -17.45 -21.83
N LEU A 270 7.47 -17.95 -20.62
CA LEU A 270 8.50 -18.92 -20.27
C LEU A 270 7.84 -20.31 -20.20
N VAL A 271 8.57 -21.33 -20.62
CA VAL A 271 8.11 -22.72 -20.58
C VAL A 271 9.09 -23.53 -19.74
N ILE A 272 8.58 -24.25 -18.75
CA ILE A 272 9.34 -25.12 -17.87
C ILE A 272 8.94 -26.57 -18.21
N ASP A 273 9.89 -27.38 -18.61
CA ASP A 273 9.67 -28.81 -18.86
C ASP A 273 9.65 -29.57 -17.52
N ASP A 274 8.71 -30.53 -17.40
CA ASP A 274 8.46 -31.35 -16.19
C ASP A 274 8.40 -30.50 -14.89
N PRO A 275 7.49 -29.51 -14.81
CA PRO A 275 7.43 -28.60 -13.67
C PRO A 275 6.97 -29.31 -12.40
N VAL A 276 7.48 -28.86 -11.25
CA VAL A 276 6.88 -29.20 -9.96
C VAL A 276 5.65 -28.33 -9.78
N LEU A 277 4.46 -28.97 -9.77
CA LEU A 277 3.20 -28.28 -9.62
C LEU A 277 2.93 -27.91 -8.15
N TRP A 278 2.31 -26.75 -7.95
CA TRP A 278 1.87 -26.30 -6.65
C TRP A 278 0.55 -26.98 -6.27
N ASN A 279 0.46 -27.48 -5.05
CA ASN A 279 -0.79 -27.85 -4.40
C ASN A 279 -0.70 -27.57 -2.89
N SER A 280 -1.82 -27.67 -2.16
CA SER A 280 -1.90 -27.35 -0.72
C SER A 280 -1.05 -28.26 0.17
N GLU A 281 -0.74 -29.48 -0.27
CA GLU A 281 0.08 -30.45 0.48
C GLU A 281 1.56 -30.31 0.13
N GLN A 282 1.86 -29.85 -1.09
CA GLN A 282 3.19 -29.58 -1.58
C GLN A 282 3.23 -28.19 -2.24
N PRO A 283 3.28 -27.13 -1.47
CA PRO A 283 3.21 -25.74 -1.98
C PRO A 283 4.55 -25.30 -2.61
N TYR A 284 4.96 -25.97 -3.68
CA TYR A 284 6.22 -25.64 -4.36
C TYR A 284 6.12 -24.31 -5.07
N LEU A 285 7.12 -23.45 -4.82
CA LEU A 285 7.23 -22.14 -5.44
C LEU A 285 8.54 -21.99 -6.20
N TYR A 286 8.45 -21.46 -7.39
CA TYR A 286 9.57 -20.92 -8.13
C TYR A 286 9.80 -19.47 -7.72
N THR A 287 11.04 -19.00 -7.80
CA THR A 287 11.35 -17.58 -7.64
C THR A 287 11.47 -16.96 -9.03
N LEU A 288 10.63 -15.98 -9.33
CA LEU A 288 10.71 -15.14 -10.52
C LEU A 288 11.38 -13.82 -10.15
N VAL A 289 12.39 -13.44 -10.89
CA VAL A 289 13.09 -12.17 -10.77
C VAL A 289 12.90 -11.37 -12.04
N LEU A 290 12.35 -10.16 -11.93
CA LEU A 290 12.23 -9.18 -13.01
C LEU A 290 13.27 -8.09 -12.74
N GLU A 291 14.25 -7.96 -13.62
CA GLU A 291 15.36 -7.03 -13.45
C GLU A 291 15.40 -6.04 -14.61
N THR A 292 15.48 -4.76 -14.28
CA THR A 292 15.77 -3.65 -15.19
C THR A 292 17.19 -3.14 -14.90
N GLU A 293 17.62 -2.08 -15.58
CA GLU A 293 18.93 -1.46 -15.34
C GLU A 293 19.08 -0.95 -13.88
N HIS A 294 17.97 -0.54 -13.25
CA HIS A 294 18.01 0.20 -11.97
C HIS A 294 17.21 -0.45 -10.84
N GLU A 295 16.47 -1.53 -11.13
CA GLU A 295 15.53 -2.10 -10.18
C GLU A 295 15.35 -3.60 -10.38
N VAL A 296 15.14 -4.30 -9.28
CA VAL A 296 14.84 -5.73 -9.23
C VAL A 296 13.55 -5.94 -8.43
N ILE A 297 12.62 -6.68 -9.04
CA ILE A 297 11.40 -7.18 -8.41
C ILE A 297 11.54 -8.69 -8.28
N THR A 298 11.21 -9.23 -7.11
CA THR A 298 11.26 -10.66 -6.83
C THR A 298 9.88 -11.15 -6.43
N GLU A 299 9.42 -12.25 -7.04
CA GLU A 299 8.12 -12.84 -6.79
C GLU A 299 8.20 -14.37 -6.64
N TYR A 300 7.29 -14.92 -5.85
CA TYR A 300 7.08 -16.36 -5.80
C TYR A 300 5.95 -16.78 -6.75
N VAL A 301 6.22 -17.83 -7.53
CA VAL A 301 5.31 -18.31 -8.55
C VAL A 301 5.04 -19.81 -8.38
N GLY A 302 3.78 -20.17 -8.12
CA GLY A 302 3.30 -21.55 -8.10
C GLY A 302 2.62 -21.91 -9.44
N ILE A 303 3.06 -22.95 -10.10
CA ILE A 303 2.41 -23.45 -11.33
C ILE A 303 1.24 -24.31 -10.91
N ARG A 304 0.01 -23.83 -11.18
CA ARG A 304 -1.22 -24.51 -10.79
C ARG A 304 -2.39 -24.16 -11.71
N GLU A 305 -3.39 -25.01 -11.72
CA GLU A 305 -4.69 -24.74 -12.33
C GLU A 305 -5.79 -24.90 -11.27
N ILE A 306 -6.77 -23.99 -11.30
CA ILE A 306 -7.93 -24.02 -10.40
C ILE A 306 -9.18 -23.97 -11.26
N HIS A 307 -10.04 -24.96 -11.12
CA HIS A 307 -11.36 -25.02 -11.74
C HIS A 307 -12.45 -24.87 -10.68
N VAL A 308 -13.53 -24.20 -11.06
CA VAL A 308 -14.78 -24.18 -10.29
C VAL A 308 -15.79 -25.01 -11.09
N GLU A 309 -16.28 -26.09 -10.49
CA GLU A 309 -17.31 -26.96 -11.06
C GLU A 309 -18.74 -26.57 -10.59
#